data_3d4e3f26ac4f3e225ac939eb966adf79
#
_entry.id   3d4e3f26ac4f3e225ac939eb966adf79
#
_cell.length_a   1.000
_cell.length_b   1.000
_cell.length_c   1.000
_cell.angle_alpha   90.00
_cell.angle_beta   90.00
_cell.angle_gamma   90.00
#
_symmetry.space_group_name_H-M   'P 1'
#
loop_
_entity.id
_entity.type
_entity.pdbx_description
1 polymer ?
#
loop_
_entity_poly.entity_id
_entity_poly.type
_entity_poly.pdbx_seq_one_letter_code
_entity_poly.pdbx_strand_id
1 'polypeptide(L)'
;MHFHYKGGRIMYQLILNPVENLPYLFDVNVPREIHGLYVSDKLKTDEIVRDSKIGFSGRSELNQEVQNIYQQWGEHLHAQHLSMRLLSGLHAHIILFMGLGKIGDTILLLPEIAGGHYATKKILERLGYQVVEMIPDFSNMCIDVGKTRQLIENTKPNFIFVDRSEGLYYEDFSDLLQDLPVTCGKIFDASQYLTNILEGDFPSPFDMGFDIMMSTMHKNFPGPQKALVCSRDDSIYWQRIADAMSSYVSSLHVENIILAGEILKCAALLEKYSSNMLTNNRLLEEYLLKYGIPVVERKDNRIHTHHLWLKFAKKQEAFDFYKKMETCGLLVNYRKLPYNLDMGIRMGTSAATLQGLNSNNVEQLAAFMAEIFQTKTVNDTLIKKVQLYISSFIPLPNMKGFAI
;
A
#
# COMPACT_ATOMS: atom_id res chain seq x y z
N MET A 1 -17.23 3.95 -13.88
CA MET A 1 -17.58 2.74 -13.11
C MET A 1 -19.03 2.83 -12.67
N HIS A 2 -19.84 1.85 -12.97
CA HIS A 2 -21.26 1.87 -12.61
C HIS A 2 -21.52 0.87 -11.48
N PHE A 3 -21.96 1.33 -10.33
CA PHE A 3 -22.45 0.46 -9.27
C PHE A 3 -23.97 0.63 -9.12
N HIS A 4 -24.69 -0.51 -9.04
CA HIS A 4 -26.09 -0.50 -8.71
C HIS A 4 -26.28 -0.34 -7.21
N TYR A 5 -26.82 0.79 -6.78
CA TYR A 5 -27.24 0.99 -5.39
C TYR A 5 -28.75 0.67 -5.24
N LYS A 6 -29.19 0.29 -4.03
CA LYS A 6 -30.63 0.08 -3.71
C LYS A 6 -31.45 1.29 -4.18
N GLY A 7 -32.28 1.12 -5.22
CA GLY A 7 -33.09 2.18 -5.79
C GLY A 7 -32.97 2.35 -7.31
N GLY A 8 -32.15 1.55 -8.00
CA GLY A 8 -32.10 1.52 -9.47
C GLY A 8 -31.39 2.69 -10.16
N ARG A 9 -30.77 3.62 -9.41
CA ARG A 9 -29.91 4.66 -10.01
C ARG A 9 -28.48 4.15 -10.14
N ILE A 10 -27.93 4.21 -11.35
CA ILE A 10 -26.50 4.04 -11.59
C ILE A 10 -25.79 5.31 -11.10
N MET A 11 -24.86 5.17 -10.14
CA MET A 11 -24.03 6.28 -9.67
C MET A 11 -22.58 6.06 -10.06
N TYR A 12 -21.95 7.09 -10.58
CA TYR A 12 -20.49 7.14 -10.73
C TYR A 12 -19.85 7.34 -9.37
N GLN A 13 -18.74 6.66 -9.12
CA GLN A 13 -18.00 6.75 -7.86
C GLN A 13 -16.56 7.15 -8.12
N LEU A 14 -16.07 8.15 -7.40
CA LEU A 14 -14.67 8.51 -7.33
C LEU A 14 -14.08 7.98 -6.01
N ILE A 15 -13.09 7.11 -6.12
CA ILE A 15 -12.49 6.42 -4.97
C ILE A 15 -11.31 7.26 -4.46
N LEU A 16 -11.53 7.88 -3.31
CA LEU A 16 -10.52 8.63 -2.55
C LEU A 16 -10.02 7.85 -1.33
N ASN A 17 -10.36 6.56 -1.21
CA ASN A 17 -9.89 5.70 -0.14
C ASN A 17 -8.52 5.08 -0.52
N PRO A 18 -7.43 5.35 0.22
CA PRO A 18 -6.06 4.93 -0.16
C PRO A 18 -5.78 3.43 0.01
N VAL A 19 -6.75 2.64 0.48
CA VAL A 19 -6.60 1.17 0.58
C VAL A 19 -7.29 0.43 -0.57
N GLU A 20 -7.88 1.15 -1.52
CA GLU A 20 -8.55 0.59 -2.69
C GLU A 20 -7.79 0.93 -3.97
N ASN A 21 -7.83 0.04 -4.94
CA ASN A 21 -7.30 0.26 -6.27
C ASN A 21 -8.14 -0.42 -7.34
N LEU A 22 -7.77 -0.25 -8.60
CA LEU A 22 -8.59 -0.59 -9.75
C LEU A 22 -7.76 -1.34 -10.82
N PRO A 23 -7.25 -2.55 -10.53
CA PRO A 23 -6.39 -3.29 -11.46
C PRO A 23 -7.07 -3.61 -12.81
N TYR A 24 -8.40 -3.75 -12.82
CA TYR A 24 -9.17 -4.01 -14.04
C TYR A 24 -9.15 -2.85 -15.05
N LEU A 25 -8.71 -1.66 -14.67
CA LEU A 25 -8.54 -0.54 -15.61
C LEU A 25 -7.33 -0.75 -16.54
N PHE A 26 -6.37 -1.59 -16.15
CA PHE A 26 -5.29 -2.01 -17.03
C PHE A 26 -5.83 -3.05 -18.02
N ASP A 27 -5.72 -2.74 -19.32
CA ASP A 27 -6.14 -3.63 -20.41
C ASP A 27 -5.06 -4.68 -20.65
N VAL A 28 -4.92 -5.60 -19.71
CA VAL A 28 -3.95 -6.69 -19.75
C VAL A 28 -4.65 -8.04 -19.83
N ASN A 29 -4.04 -8.97 -20.55
CA ASN A 29 -4.59 -10.28 -20.78
C ASN A 29 -4.02 -11.31 -19.79
N VAL A 30 -4.89 -11.88 -18.95
CA VAL A 30 -4.58 -13.06 -18.14
C VAL A 30 -5.36 -14.23 -18.69
N PRO A 31 -4.70 -15.28 -19.22
CA PRO A 31 -5.39 -16.44 -19.79
C PRO A 31 -6.32 -17.09 -18.76
N ARG A 32 -7.58 -17.35 -19.14
CA ARG A 32 -8.56 -17.94 -18.22
C ARG A 32 -8.23 -19.39 -17.87
N GLU A 33 -7.51 -20.06 -18.74
CA GLU A 33 -7.14 -21.47 -18.64
C GLU A 33 -6.17 -21.75 -17.49
N ILE A 34 -5.47 -20.72 -16.99
CA ILE A 34 -4.54 -20.87 -15.86
C ILE A 34 -5.21 -20.77 -14.50
N HIS A 35 -6.47 -20.29 -14.44
CA HIS A 35 -7.18 -20.13 -13.18
C HIS A 35 -7.37 -21.49 -12.49
N GLY A 36 -7.02 -21.53 -11.20
CA GLY A 36 -7.12 -22.74 -10.38
C GLY A 36 -6.06 -23.82 -10.64
N LEU A 37 -5.09 -23.56 -11.53
CA LEU A 37 -3.97 -24.48 -11.72
C LEU A 37 -3.00 -24.41 -10.55
N TYR A 38 -2.52 -25.57 -10.13
CA TYR A 38 -1.43 -25.63 -9.15
C TYR A 38 -0.09 -25.38 -9.87
N VAL A 39 0.65 -24.38 -9.41
CA VAL A 39 1.93 -23.96 -9.96
C VAL A 39 2.94 -23.83 -8.81
N SER A 40 4.19 -24.14 -9.07
CA SER A 40 5.30 -23.93 -8.14
C SER A 40 6.04 -22.65 -8.49
N ASP A 41 6.47 -21.88 -7.50
CA ASP A 41 7.41 -20.78 -7.65
C ASP A 41 8.90 -21.24 -7.59
N LYS A 42 9.13 -22.54 -7.63
CA LYS A 42 10.47 -23.14 -7.71
C LYS A 42 10.64 -23.77 -9.08
N LEU A 43 11.66 -23.33 -9.81
CA LEU A 43 12.10 -24.07 -11.00
C LEU A 43 12.54 -25.46 -10.58
N LYS A 44 11.97 -26.46 -11.23
CA LYS A 44 12.38 -27.86 -11.07
C LYS A 44 12.89 -28.37 -12.42
N THR A 45 14.17 -28.65 -12.51
CA THR A 45 14.72 -29.41 -13.60
C THR A 45 14.21 -30.86 -13.50
N ASP A 46 14.28 -31.61 -14.60
CA ASP A 46 13.90 -33.03 -14.61
C ASP A 46 14.65 -33.84 -13.55
N GLU A 47 15.89 -33.47 -13.28
CA GLU A 47 16.74 -34.10 -12.27
C GLU A 47 16.17 -33.82 -10.85
N ILE A 48 15.80 -32.53 -10.54
CA ILE A 48 15.18 -32.16 -9.28
C ILE A 48 13.80 -32.80 -9.13
N VAL A 49 13.02 -32.91 -10.20
CA VAL A 49 11.71 -33.59 -10.17
C VAL A 49 11.87 -35.06 -9.86
N ARG A 50 12.89 -35.72 -10.42
CA ARG A 50 13.21 -37.14 -10.18
C ARG A 50 13.55 -37.41 -8.71
N ASP A 51 14.29 -36.51 -8.08
CA ASP A 51 14.72 -36.64 -6.69
C ASP A 51 13.69 -36.11 -5.69
N SER A 52 12.70 -35.34 -6.17
CA SER A 52 11.64 -34.80 -5.34
C SER A 52 10.51 -35.81 -5.17
N LYS A 53 9.88 -35.80 -3.98
CA LYS A 53 8.72 -36.68 -3.70
C LYS A 53 7.44 -36.24 -4.43
N ILE A 54 7.41 -35.04 -5.04
CA ILE A 54 6.23 -34.43 -5.64
C ILE A 54 6.61 -33.76 -6.96
N GLY A 55 5.89 -34.10 -8.05
CA GLY A 55 5.97 -33.45 -9.35
C GLY A 55 4.58 -33.24 -9.93
N PHE A 56 4.36 -32.12 -10.59
CA PHE A 56 3.14 -31.81 -11.34
C PHE A 56 3.48 -31.71 -12.82
N SER A 57 2.95 -32.62 -13.63
CA SER A 57 3.18 -32.63 -15.07
C SER A 57 2.47 -31.47 -15.79
N GLY A 58 3.04 -31.03 -16.92
CA GLY A 58 2.43 -30.00 -17.77
C GLY A 58 2.45 -28.59 -17.16
N ARG A 59 3.42 -28.26 -16.29
CA ARG A 59 3.52 -26.96 -15.61
C ARG A 59 4.85 -26.23 -15.86
N SER A 60 5.74 -26.82 -16.64
CA SER A 60 7.11 -26.29 -16.83
C SER A 60 7.10 -24.87 -17.39
N GLU A 61 6.32 -24.59 -18.42
CA GLU A 61 6.23 -23.28 -19.06
C GLU A 61 5.65 -22.23 -18.09
N LEU A 62 4.59 -22.59 -17.36
CA LEU A 62 3.95 -21.67 -16.41
C LEU A 62 4.83 -21.42 -15.17
N ASN A 63 5.56 -22.43 -14.72
CA ASN A 63 6.58 -22.26 -13.67
C ASN A 63 7.70 -21.32 -14.14
N GLN A 64 8.15 -21.44 -15.39
CA GLN A 64 9.17 -20.56 -15.97
C GLN A 64 8.65 -19.13 -16.05
N GLU A 65 7.41 -18.92 -16.46
CA GLU A 65 6.80 -17.58 -16.52
C GLU A 65 6.73 -16.93 -15.13
N VAL A 66 6.36 -17.67 -14.09
CA VAL A 66 6.40 -17.17 -12.71
C VAL A 66 7.82 -16.74 -12.31
N GLN A 67 8.85 -17.52 -12.69
CA GLN A 67 10.24 -17.14 -12.40
C GLN A 67 10.67 -15.88 -13.17
N ASN A 68 10.27 -15.76 -14.43
CA ASN A 68 10.56 -14.57 -15.24
C ASN A 68 9.94 -13.32 -14.63
N ILE A 69 8.69 -13.43 -14.13
CA ILE A 69 8.01 -12.34 -13.43
C ILE A 69 8.75 -11.99 -12.13
N TYR A 70 9.14 -12.98 -11.34
CA TYR A 70 9.89 -12.73 -10.10
C TYR A 70 11.24 -12.05 -10.39
N GLN A 71 11.94 -12.47 -11.46
CA GLN A 71 13.17 -11.82 -11.88
C GLN A 71 12.93 -10.35 -12.27
N GLN A 72 11.93 -10.07 -13.12
CA GLN A 72 11.58 -8.70 -13.52
C GLN A 72 11.28 -7.81 -12.32
N TRP A 73 10.46 -8.29 -11.38
CA TRP A 73 10.17 -7.57 -10.15
C TRP A 73 11.43 -7.37 -9.28
N GLY A 74 12.28 -8.38 -9.18
CA GLY A 74 13.56 -8.31 -8.47
C GLY A 74 14.48 -7.24 -9.04
N GLU A 75 14.59 -7.17 -10.37
CA GLU A 75 15.38 -6.15 -11.08
C GLU A 75 14.87 -4.73 -10.77
N HIS A 76 13.55 -4.49 -10.83
CA HIS A 76 12.97 -3.18 -10.52
C HIS A 76 13.13 -2.76 -9.05
N LEU A 77 13.10 -3.72 -8.12
CA LEU A 77 13.24 -3.45 -6.69
C LEU A 77 14.68 -3.56 -6.20
N HIS A 78 15.65 -3.88 -7.08
CA HIS A 78 17.03 -4.18 -6.71
C HIS A 78 17.13 -5.26 -5.63
N ALA A 79 16.30 -6.32 -5.75
CA ALA A 79 16.20 -7.43 -4.83
C ALA A 79 16.70 -8.71 -5.49
N GLN A 80 17.61 -9.41 -4.81
CA GLN A 80 18.12 -10.71 -5.26
C GLN A 80 17.08 -11.82 -5.09
N HIS A 81 16.27 -11.72 -4.05
CA HIS A 81 15.24 -12.69 -3.71
C HIS A 81 13.87 -12.03 -3.67
N LEU A 82 12.87 -12.67 -4.27
CA LEU A 82 11.50 -12.22 -4.30
C LEU A 82 10.53 -13.40 -4.32
N SER A 83 9.41 -13.26 -3.65
CA SER A 83 8.28 -14.19 -3.73
C SER A 83 6.95 -13.45 -3.64
N MET A 84 5.99 -13.87 -4.48
CA MET A 84 4.59 -13.42 -4.44
C MET A 84 3.67 -14.54 -3.96
N ARG A 85 4.16 -15.48 -3.18
CA ARG A 85 3.38 -16.59 -2.64
C ARG A 85 2.29 -16.13 -1.66
N LEU A 86 2.49 -14.99 -1.01
CA LEU A 86 1.64 -14.47 0.05
C LEU A 86 0.32 -13.87 -0.49
N LEU A 87 -0.79 -14.07 0.22
CA LEU A 87 -2.14 -13.79 -0.28
C LEU A 87 -2.62 -12.36 0.03
N SER A 88 -2.06 -11.73 1.06
CA SER A 88 -2.41 -10.37 1.50
C SER A 88 -1.37 -9.85 2.49
N GLY A 89 -1.45 -8.56 2.88
CA GLY A 89 -0.57 -7.96 3.87
C GLY A 89 -0.60 -8.66 5.23
N LEU A 90 -1.80 -8.90 5.78
CA LEU A 90 -1.91 -9.61 7.07
C LEU A 90 -1.42 -11.06 7.01
N HIS A 91 -1.66 -11.74 5.89
CA HIS A 91 -1.08 -13.07 5.67
C HIS A 91 0.45 -13.00 5.63
N ALA A 92 1.00 -11.96 5.00
CA ALA A 92 2.44 -11.74 4.98
C ALA A 92 2.98 -11.50 6.41
N HIS A 93 2.37 -10.62 7.19
CA HIS A 93 2.79 -10.39 8.59
C HIS A 93 2.83 -11.71 9.38
N ILE A 94 1.79 -12.55 9.28
CA ILE A 94 1.73 -13.84 10.00
C ILE A 94 2.88 -14.74 9.54
N ILE A 95 3.03 -14.97 8.24
CA ILE A 95 4.02 -15.93 7.71
C ILE A 95 5.46 -15.46 7.95
N LEU A 96 5.74 -14.16 7.75
CA LEU A 96 7.05 -13.60 8.02
C LEU A 96 7.46 -13.82 9.48
N PHE A 97 6.61 -13.45 10.42
CA PHE A 97 6.96 -13.55 11.84
C PHE A 97 6.85 -14.96 12.41
N MET A 98 6.12 -15.87 11.76
CA MET A 98 6.25 -17.32 12.05
C MET A 98 7.60 -17.87 11.62
N GLY A 99 8.21 -17.32 10.56
CA GLY A 99 9.52 -17.76 10.08
C GLY A 99 10.69 -17.07 10.77
N LEU A 100 10.59 -15.78 11.01
CA LEU A 100 11.72 -14.95 11.46
C LEU A 100 12.16 -15.25 12.90
N GLY A 101 11.24 -15.22 13.83
CA GLY A 101 11.57 -15.27 15.25
C GLY A 101 10.98 -16.48 15.97
N LYS A 102 11.16 -16.47 17.27
CA LYS A 102 10.68 -17.48 18.21
C LYS A 102 9.96 -16.81 19.38
N ILE A 103 9.22 -17.60 20.14
CA ILE A 103 8.55 -17.15 21.37
C ILE A 103 9.57 -16.50 22.31
N GLY A 104 9.25 -15.29 22.76
CA GLY A 104 10.08 -14.48 23.65
C GLY A 104 11.02 -13.51 22.96
N ASP A 105 11.18 -13.57 21.62
CA ASP A 105 11.94 -12.55 20.89
C ASP A 105 11.26 -11.19 21.02
N THR A 106 12.07 -10.13 21.10
CA THR A 106 11.60 -8.76 21.20
C THR A 106 11.55 -8.11 19.82
N ILE A 107 10.43 -7.45 19.50
CA ILE A 107 10.26 -6.68 18.27
C ILE A 107 9.92 -5.23 18.58
N LEU A 108 10.66 -4.32 17.97
CA LEU A 108 10.34 -2.88 17.95
C LEU A 108 9.40 -2.60 16.78
N LEU A 109 8.19 -2.14 17.11
CA LEU A 109 7.10 -1.94 16.16
C LEU A 109 6.74 -0.47 16.02
N LEU A 110 6.40 -0.03 14.81
CA LEU A 110 5.75 1.26 14.59
C LEU A 110 4.36 1.25 15.25
N PRO A 111 4.06 2.14 16.22
CA PRO A 111 2.79 2.07 16.96
C PRO A 111 1.58 2.52 16.12
N GLU A 112 0.41 1.94 16.41
CA GLU A 112 -0.85 2.34 15.75
C GLU A 112 -1.13 3.84 15.89
N ILE A 113 -0.80 4.44 17.05
CA ILE A 113 -0.98 5.87 17.29
C ILE A 113 -0.12 6.76 16.39
N ALA A 114 0.97 6.22 15.82
CA ALA A 114 1.79 6.89 14.81
C ALA A 114 1.47 6.43 13.37
N GLY A 115 0.39 5.73 13.16
CA GLY A 115 -0.03 5.25 11.85
C GLY A 115 0.40 3.84 11.49
N GLY A 116 0.91 3.05 12.44
CA GLY A 116 1.14 1.61 12.29
C GLY A 116 -0.15 0.84 12.06
N HIS A 117 -0.05 -0.36 11.51
CA HIS A 117 -1.22 -1.17 11.19
C HIS A 117 -1.87 -1.74 12.45
N TYR A 118 -3.17 -1.51 12.64
CA TYR A 118 -3.95 -1.81 13.85
C TYR A 118 -3.91 -3.28 14.31
N ALA A 119 -3.64 -4.23 13.41
CA ALA A 119 -3.66 -5.65 13.72
C ALA A 119 -2.28 -6.21 14.06
N THR A 120 -1.19 -5.55 13.67
CA THR A 120 0.17 -6.11 13.73
C THR A 120 0.58 -6.45 15.16
N LYS A 121 0.40 -5.54 16.10
CA LYS A 121 0.72 -5.79 17.51
C LYS A 121 0.03 -7.05 18.03
N LYS A 122 -1.27 -7.22 17.76
CA LYS A 122 -2.05 -8.39 18.19
C LYS A 122 -1.54 -9.69 17.57
N ILE A 123 -1.12 -9.65 16.29
CA ILE A 123 -0.53 -10.80 15.61
C ILE A 123 0.79 -11.19 16.29
N LEU A 124 1.68 -10.22 16.51
CA LEU A 124 2.99 -10.46 17.13
C LEU A 124 2.86 -11.01 18.55
N GLU A 125 2.02 -10.40 19.38
CA GLU A 125 1.73 -10.89 20.74
C GLU A 125 1.15 -12.32 20.71
N ARG A 126 0.27 -12.62 19.74
CA ARG A 126 -0.28 -13.98 19.57
C ARG A 126 0.77 -15.00 19.14
N LEU A 127 1.77 -14.58 18.37
CA LEU A 127 2.91 -15.40 17.98
C LEU A 127 3.97 -15.53 19.09
N GLY A 128 3.78 -14.84 20.21
CA GLY A 128 4.65 -14.95 21.38
C GLY A 128 5.81 -13.97 21.43
N TYR A 129 5.79 -12.91 20.58
CA TYR A 129 6.77 -11.84 20.64
C TYR A 129 6.51 -10.89 21.81
N GLN A 130 7.59 -10.32 22.34
CA GLN A 130 7.53 -9.14 23.22
C GLN A 130 7.54 -7.90 22.36
N VAL A 131 6.40 -7.18 22.31
CA VAL A 131 6.26 -5.99 21.46
C VAL A 131 6.63 -4.73 22.23
N VAL A 132 7.62 -4.00 21.71
CA VAL A 132 8.02 -2.66 22.15
C VAL A 132 7.64 -1.69 21.06
N GLU A 133 7.07 -0.53 21.40
CA GLU A 133 6.59 0.42 20.41
C GLU A 133 7.56 1.61 20.29
N MET A 134 7.84 2.03 19.05
CA MET A 134 8.63 3.25 18.75
C MET A 134 7.96 4.47 19.39
N ILE A 135 8.74 5.48 19.70
CA ILE A 135 8.26 6.70 20.34
C ILE A 135 7.78 7.71 19.28
N PRO A 136 6.50 8.09 19.27
CA PRO A 136 6.00 9.07 18.32
C PRO A 136 6.37 10.51 18.72
N ASP A 137 6.66 11.34 17.70
CA ASP A 137 6.67 12.79 17.81
C ASP A 137 5.32 13.34 17.33
N PHE A 138 4.47 13.71 18.27
CA PHE A 138 3.12 14.22 17.99
C PHE A 138 3.12 15.58 17.30
N SER A 139 4.14 16.38 17.51
CA SER A 139 4.24 17.75 16.97
C SER A 139 4.60 17.72 15.48
N ASN A 140 5.49 16.80 15.11
CA ASN A 140 5.99 16.65 13.74
C ASN A 140 5.33 15.49 12.98
N MET A 141 4.43 14.74 13.61
CA MET A 141 3.71 13.59 13.01
C MET A 141 4.66 12.58 12.37
N CYS A 142 5.71 12.18 13.12
CA CYS A 142 6.73 11.21 12.73
C CYS A 142 7.18 10.38 13.93
N ILE A 143 8.21 9.58 13.79
CA ILE A 143 8.88 8.91 14.90
C ILE A 143 9.98 9.81 15.48
N ASP A 144 10.03 9.91 16.81
CA ASP A 144 11.15 10.54 17.53
C ASP A 144 12.36 9.60 17.48
N VAL A 145 13.24 9.85 16.53
CA VAL A 145 14.43 9.02 16.27
C VAL A 145 15.33 8.95 17.51
N GLY A 146 15.56 10.10 18.19
CA GLY A 146 16.45 10.17 19.35
C GLY A 146 15.95 9.32 20.53
N LYS A 147 14.68 9.48 20.91
CA LYS A 147 14.07 8.67 21.99
C LYS A 147 13.93 7.20 21.60
N THR A 148 13.62 6.92 20.34
CA THR A 148 13.52 5.54 19.86
C THR A 148 14.88 4.85 19.85
N ARG A 149 15.99 5.55 19.53
CA ARG A 149 17.34 5.00 19.67
C ARG A 149 17.67 4.62 21.13
N GLN A 150 17.38 5.51 22.08
CA GLN A 150 17.55 5.19 23.50
C GLN A 150 16.74 3.94 23.93
N LEU A 151 15.54 3.79 23.38
CA LEU A 151 14.72 2.63 23.63
C LEU A 151 15.33 1.34 23.04
N ILE A 152 15.91 1.41 21.83
CA ILE A 152 16.65 0.30 21.20
C ILE A 152 17.84 -0.13 22.04
N GLU A 153 18.63 0.80 22.53
CA GLU A 153 19.79 0.52 23.39
C GLU A 153 19.41 -0.23 24.67
N ASN A 154 18.27 0.14 25.26
CA ASN A 154 17.76 -0.47 26.49
C ASN A 154 17.11 -1.86 26.26
N THR A 155 16.40 -2.02 25.14
CA THR A 155 15.58 -3.22 24.88
C THR A 155 16.28 -4.25 24.01
N LYS A 156 17.25 -3.82 23.19
CA LYS A 156 18.04 -4.65 22.25
C LYS A 156 17.13 -5.60 21.44
N PRO A 157 16.21 -5.06 20.64
CA PRO A 157 15.23 -5.88 19.95
C PRO A 157 15.89 -6.83 18.96
N ASN A 158 15.29 -8.02 18.79
CA ASN A 158 15.70 -8.99 17.78
C ASN A 158 15.26 -8.55 16.38
N PHE A 159 14.16 -7.77 16.31
CA PHE A 159 13.60 -7.28 15.06
C PHE A 159 13.09 -5.85 15.19
N ILE A 160 13.16 -5.12 14.07
CA ILE A 160 12.50 -3.83 13.88
C ILE A 160 11.52 -3.97 12.73
N PHE A 161 10.26 -3.58 12.94
CA PHE A 161 9.25 -3.62 11.91
C PHE A 161 8.55 -2.27 11.75
N VAL A 162 8.66 -1.72 10.53
CA VAL A 162 7.98 -0.50 10.11
C VAL A 162 6.84 -0.87 9.16
N ASP A 163 5.60 -0.78 9.65
CA ASP A 163 4.38 -1.13 8.91
C ASP A 163 3.42 0.06 8.80
N ARG A 164 3.93 1.20 8.35
CA ARG A 164 3.13 2.42 8.28
C ARG A 164 1.95 2.27 7.32
N SER A 165 0.77 2.10 7.91
CA SER A 165 -0.51 1.99 7.21
C SER A 165 -1.10 3.36 6.87
N GLU A 166 -0.71 4.40 7.62
CA GLU A 166 -1.16 5.77 7.49
C GLU A 166 -0.05 6.74 7.83
N GLY A 167 0.28 7.63 6.92
CA GLY A 167 1.29 8.65 7.15
C GLY A 167 1.17 9.77 6.12
N LEU A 168 1.32 11.00 6.56
CA LEU A 168 1.40 12.17 5.68
C LEU A 168 2.76 12.28 5.00
N TYR A 169 3.79 11.64 5.61
CA TYR A 169 5.17 11.68 5.16
C TYR A 169 5.73 10.27 4.96
N TYR A 170 6.59 10.14 3.96
CA TYR A 170 7.48 8.99 3.83
C TYR A 170 8.74 9.28 4.66
N GLU A 171 8.88 8.57 5.77
CA GLU A 171 9.97 8.82 6.73
C GLU A 171 11.23 8.07 6.33
N ASP A 172 12.37 8.74 6.46
CA ASP A 172 13.69 8.13 6.39
C ASP A 172 14.08 7.56 7.77
N PHE A 173 14.32 6.26 7.81
CA PHE A 173 14.73 5.53 9.00
C PHE A 173 16.24 5.23 9.05
N SER A 174 17.03 5.74 8.12
CA SER A 174 18.48 5.47 8.04
C SER A 174 19.19 5.76 9.35
N ASP A 175 18.93 6.93 9.94
CA ASP A 175 19.52 7.31 11.23
C ASP A 175 19.09 6.39 12.38
N LEU A 176 17.89 5.85 12.35
CA LEU A 176 17.41 4.92 13.38
C LEU A 176 18.08 3.55 13.26
N LEU A 177 18.36 3.11 12.03
CA LEU A 177 18.89 1.78 11.72
C LEU A 177 20.42 1.72 11.72
N GLN A 178 21.08 2.88 11.67
CA GLN A 178 22.53 2.98 11.69
C GLN A 178 23.10 2.29 12.93
N ASP A 179 24.21 1.58 12.75
CA ASP A 179 24.98 0.91 13.81
C ASP A 179 24.26 -0.23 14.54
N LEU A 180 23.09 -0.66 14.04
CA LEU A 180 22.43 -1.82 14.59
C LEU A 180 23.18 -3.11 14.22
N PRO A 181 23.25 -4.10 15.14
CA PRO A 181 23.92 -5.35 14.85
C PRO A 181 23.19 -6.11 13.72
N VAL A 182 23.95 -6.83 12.90
CA VAL A 182 23.42 -7.69 11.84
C VAL A 182 22.45 -8.78 12.34
N THR A 183 22.49 -9.06 13.65
CA THR A 183 21.55 -9.98 14.31
C THR A 183 20.19 -9.36 14.61
N CYS A 184 20.02 -8.06 14.42
CA CYS A 184 18.72 -7.38 14.49
C CYS A 184 18.12 -7.30 13.08
N GLY A 185 17.09 -8.11 12.81
CA GLY A 185 16.41 -8.12 11.51
C GLY A 185 15.54 -6.87 11.33
N LYS A 186 15.67 -6.20 10.18
CA LYS A 186 14.98 -4.94 9.88
C LYS A 186 14.02 -5.14 8.71
N ILE A 187 12.74 -4.97 8.96
CA ILE A 187 11.65 -5.27 8.02
C ILE A 187 10.82 -4.02 7.76
N PHE A 188 10.51 -3.76 6.49
CA PHE A 188 9.68 -2.65 6.05
C PHE A 188 8.44 -3.13 5.29
N ASP A 189 7.27 -2.65 5.66
CA ASP A 189 6.03 -2.83 4.88
C ASP A 189 5.79 -1.62 3.97
N ALA A 190 6.01 -1.81 2.67
CA ALA A 190 5.85 -0.82 1.62
C ALA A 190 4.43 -0.74 1.04
N SER A 191 3.43 -1.34 1.69
CA SER A 191 2.06 -1.49 1.13
C SER A 191 1.40 -0.17 0.70
N GLN A 192 1.79 0.95 1.29
CA GLN A 192 1.29 2.28 0.91
C GLN A 192 2.22 3.02 -0.04
N TYR A 193 3.34 2.42 -0.48
CA TYR A 193 4.42 3.14 -1.16
C TYR A 193 5.00 2.39 -2.36
N LEU A 194 4.54 1.17 -2.64
CA LEU A 194 5.18 0.26 -3.58
C LEU A 194 5.41 0.87 -4.97
N THR A 195 4.39 1.51 -5.56
CA THR A 195 4.56 2.15 -6.88
C THR A 195 5.55 3.31 -6.82
N ASN A 196 5.48 4.14 -5.78
CA ASN A 196 6.39 5.28 -5.65
C ASN A 196 7.85 4.84 -5.43
N ILE A 197 8.06 3.68 -4.79
CA ILE A 197 9.39 3.07 -4.66
C ILE A 197 9.86 2.48 -6.00
N LEU A 198 8.99 1.77 -6.71
CA LEU A 198 9.29 1.20 -8.04
C LEU A 198 9.71 2.28 -9.05
N GLU A 199 9.02 3.43 -9.04
CA GLU A 199 9.23 4.52 -9.96
C GLU A 199 10.28 5.55 -9.47
N GLY A 200 10.90 5.33 -8.30
CA GLY A 200 11.96 6.16 -7.76
C GLY A 200 11.51 7.48 -7.14
N ASP A 201 10.21 7.72 -6.98
CA ASP A 201 9.70 8.90 -6.26
C ASP A 201 10.03 8.84 -4.76
N PHE A 202 10.13 7.63 -4.21
CA PHE A 202 10.54 7.37 -2.82
C PHE A 202 11.80 6.51 -2.76
N PRO A 203 12.74 6.81 -1.84
CA PRO A 203 13.91 5.98 -1.62
C PRO A 203 13.54 4.52 -1.32
N SER A 204 14.37 3.59 -1.78
CA SER A 204 14.21 2.18 -1.45
C SER A 204 14.40 1.94 0.05
N PRO A 205 13.57 1.12 0.71
CA PRO A 205 13.82 0.69 2.08
C PRO A 205 15.18 0.01 2.27
N PHE A 206 15.70 -0.64 1.25
CA PHE A 206 17.03 -1.23 1.28
C PHE A 206 18.14 -0.18 1.39
N ASP A 207 17.96 1.02 0.82
CA ASP A 207 18.93 2.11 0.92
C ASP A 207 18.91 2.76 2.31
N MET A 208 17.79 2.65 3.03
CA MET A 208 17.68 3.02 4.44
C MET A 208 18.27 1.97 5.40
N GLY A 209 18.67 0.78 4.90
CA GLY A 209 19.27 -0.28 5.69
C GLY A 209 18.33 -1.38 6.17
N PHE A 210 17.12 -1.50 5.60
CA PHE A 210 16.24 -2.64 5.85
C PHE A 210 16.75 -3.90 5.14
N ASP A 211 16.59 -5.06 5.79
CA ASP A 211 17.00 -6.37 5.25
C ASP A 211 15.91 -7.00 4.39
N ILE A 212 14.67 -6.80 4.79
CA ILE A 212 13.47 -7.37 4.15
C ILE A 212 12.48 -6.25 3.84
N MET A 213 11.95 -6.24 2.63
CA MET A 213 10.79 -5.46 2.25
C MET A 213 9.62 -6.40 1.93
N MET A 214 8.44 -6.06 2.42
CA MET A 214 7.19 -6.66 1.99
C MET A 214 6.21 -5.59 1.50
N SER A 215 5.24 -5.98 0.69
CA SER A 215 4.16 -5.07 0.29
C SER A 215 2.90 -5.82 -0.12
N THR A 216 1.73 -5.23 0.13
CA THR A 216 0.53 -5.60 -0.62
C THR A 216 0.60 -5.07 -2.04
N MET A 217 0.00 -5.79 -2.98
CA MET A 217 -0.03 -5.41 -4.40
C MET A 217 -1.37 -4.77 -4.82
N HIS A 218 -2.29 -4.58 -3.89
CA HIS A 218 -3.66 -4.14 -4.17
C HIS A 218 -4.06 -2.82 -3.47
N LYS A 219 -3.08 -1.97 -3.17
CA LYS A 219 -3.30 -0.64 -2.56
C LYS A 219 -2.62 0.45 -3.41
N ASN A 220 -1.43 0.89 -3.01
CA ASN A 220 -0.66 1.88 -3.76
C ASN A 220 -0.25 1.34 -5.15
N PHE A 221 0.26 0.10 -5.23
CA PHE A 221 0.42 -0.57 -6.51
C PHE A 221 -0.96 -1.03 -7.03
N PRO A 222 -1.30 -0.76 -8.31
CA PRO A 222 -2.62 -1.04 -8.88
C PRO A 222 -2.75 -2.50 -9.33
N GLY A 223 -2.33 -3.44 -8.53
CA GLY A 223 -2.29 -4.86 -8.83
C GLY A 223 -3.39 -5.69 -8.13
N PRO A 224 -3.34 -7.00 -8.27
CA PRO A 224 -4.30 -7.92 -7.68
C PRO A 224 -4.12 -8.07 -6.16
N GLN A 225 -5.09 -8.71 -5.52
CA GLN A 225 -4.95 -9.07 -4.11
C GLN A 225 -3.86 -10.13 -3.94
N LYS A 226 -2.67 -9.67 -3.60
CA LYS A 226 -1.45 -10.44 -3.33
C LYS A 226 -0.56 -9.65 -2.37
N ALA A 227 0.46 -10.29 -1.85
CA ALA A 227 1.59 -9.61 -1.26
C ALA A 227 2.89 -10.21 -1.81
N LEU A 228 3.88 -9.33 -1.98
CA LEU A 228 5.25 -9.71 -2.25
C LEU A 228 6.09 -9.59 -0.97
N VAL A 229 7.16 -10.34 -0.93
CA VAL A 229 8.27 -10.19 0.02
C VAL A 229 9.56 -10.33 -0.75
N CYS A 230 10.53 -9.49 -0.43
CA CYS A 230 11.84 -9.52 -1.10
C CYS A 230 12.98 -9.14 -0.15
N SER A 231 14.19 -9.52 -0.54
CA SER A 231 15.44 -9.20 0.13
C SER A 231 16.49 -8.80 -0.90
N ARG A 232 17.33 -7.79 -0.57
CA ARG A 232 18.44 -7.39 -1.44
C ARG A 232 19.49 -8.49 -1.54
N ASP A 233 19.76 -9.17 -0.44
CA ASP A 233 20.85 -10.12 -0.30
C ASP A 233 20.38 -11.49 0.20
N ASP A 234 21.23 -12.51 0.02
CA ASP A 234 21.03 -13.84 0.60
C ASP A 234 21.36 -13.79 2.09
N SER A 235 20.32 -13.62 2.90
CA SER A 235 20.43 -13.51 4.36
C SER A 235 19.74 -14.66 5.08
N ILE A 236 20.13 -14.87 6.34
CA ILE A 236 19.44 -15.85 7.21
C ILE A 236 17.96 -15.52 7.39
N TYR A 237 17.57 -14.22 7.32
CA TYR A 237 16.19 -13.81 7.40
C TYR A 237 15.40 -14.24 6.17
N TRP A 238 15.97 -14.08 4.97
CA TRP A 238 15.33 -14.56 3.74
C TRP A 238 15.12 -16.07 3.77
N GLN A 239 16.14 -16.84 4.17
CA GLN A 239 16.04 -18.30 4.24
C GLN A 239 14.92 -18.75 5.18
N ARG A 240 14.84 -18.16 6.38
CA ARG A 240 13.76 -18.44 7.35
C ARG A 240 12.36 -18.11 6.80
N ILE A 241 12.22 -16.98 6.11
CA ILE A 241 10.96 -16.59 5.47
C ILE A 241 10.60 -17.57 4.35
N ALA A 242 11.55 -17.95 3.50
CA ALA A 242 11.35 -18.89 2.41
C ALA A 242 10.90 -20.26 2.92
N ASP A 243 11.49 -20.74 4.02
CA ASP A 243 11.11 -21.99 4.68
C ASP A 243 9.70 -21.91 5.26
N ALA A 244 9.34 -20.80 5.92
CA ALA A 244 7.98 -20.57 6.43
C ALA A 244 6.96 -20.53 5.30
N MET A 245 7.23 -19.79 4.23
CA MET A 245 6.37 -19.76 3.05
C MET A 245 6.19 -21.16 2.43
N SER A 246 7.27 -21.95 2.35
CA SER A 246 7.19 -23.30 1.83
C SER A 246 6.36 -24.24 2.70
N SER A 247 6.38 -24.02 4.01
CA SER A 247 5.69 -24.86 4.99
C SER A 247 4.21 -24.51 5.16
N TYR A 248 3.86 -23.23 5.08
CA TYR A 248 2.55 -22.73 5.49
C TYR A 248 1.71 -22.17 4.34
N VAL A 249 2.25 -22.05 3.12
CA VAL A 249 1.53 -21.52 1.96
C VAL A 249 1.60 -22.50 0.79
N SER A 250 0.47 -23.13 0.47
CA SER A 250 0.41 -24.20 -0.54
C SER A 250 0.13 -23.73 -1.96
N SER A 251 -0.74 -22.73 -2.15
CA SER A 251 -1.20 -22.28 -3.48
C SER A 251 -0.65 -20.90 -3.83
N LEU A 252 -0.24 -20.74 -5.09
CA LEU A 252 0.30 -19.46 -5.59
C LEU A 252 -0.80 -18.50 -6.06
N HIS A 253 -1.97 -18.99 -6.49
CA HIS A 253 -2.92 -18.18 -7.26
C HIS A 253 -2.22 -17.49 -8.44
N VAL A 254 -1.74 -18.31 -9.36
CA VAL A 254 -0.82 -17.91 -10.44
C VAL A 254 -1.38 -16.81 -11.33
N GLU A 255 -2.69 -16.80 -11.56
CA GLU A 255 -3.39 -15.75 -12.30
C GLU A 255 -3.12 -14.34 -11.76
N ASN A 256 -3.00 -14.21 -10.43
CA ASN A 256 -2.66 -12.94 -9.79
C ASN A 256 -1.18 -12.58 -9.96
N ILE A 257 -0.29 -13.56 -10.04
CA ILE A 257 1.14 -13.33 -10.32
C ILE A 257 1.31 -12.86 -11.75
N ILE A 258 0.65 -13.53 -12.70
CA ILE A 258 0.66 -13.10 -14.11
C ILE A 258 0.10 -11.70 -14.27
N LEU A 259 -1.05 -11.39 -13.66
CA LEU A 259 -1.64 -10.04 -13.69
C LEU A 259 -0.67 -8.98 -13.15
N ALA A 260 0.02 -9.28 -12.05
CA ALA A 260 1.02 -8.37 -11.49
C ALA A 260 2.23 -8.16 -12.42
N GLY A 261 2.67 -9.21 -13.12
CA GLY A 261 3.72 -9.13 -14.14
C GLY A 261 3.30 -8.30 -15.34
N GLU A 262 2.08 -8.53 -15.86
CA GLU A 262 1.54 -7.76 -16.98
C GLU A 262 1.39 -6.27 -16.66
N ILE A 263 0.93 -5.92 -15.44
CA ILE A 263 0.86 -4.52 -15.01
C ILE A 263 2.26 -3.91 -14.89
N LEU A 264 3.25 -4.64 -14.39
CA LEU A 264 4.64 -4.16 -14.31
C LEU A 264 5.22 -3.81 -15.69
N LYS A 265 4.86 -4.57 -16.74
CA LYS A 265 5.26 -4.28 -18.13
C LYS A 265 4.71 -2.96 -18.67
N CYS A 266 3.71 -2.36 -18.00
CA CYS A 266 3.17 -1.04 -18.35
C CYS A 266 4.00 0.10 -17.72
N ALA A 267 5.33 0.05 -17.80
CA ALA A 267 6.26 0.94 -17.10
C ALA A 267 5.94 2.44 -17.28
N ALA A 268 5.82 2.93 -18.51
CA ALA A 268 5.49 4.34 -18.78
C ALA A 268 4.14 4.79 -18.18
N LEU A 269 3.19 3.87 -18.01
CA LEU A 269 1.92 4.13 -17.35
C LEU A 269 2.08 4.16 -15.83
N LEU A 270 2.89 3.30 -15.26
CA LEU A 270 3.18 3.28 -13.82
C LEU A 270 3.94 4.52 -13.40
N GLU A 271 4.95 4.96 -14.15
CA GLU A 271 5.67 6.21 -13.93
C GLU A 271 4.71 7.42 -13.91
N LYS A 272 3.87 7.53 -14.94
CA LYS A 272 2.86 8.58 -15.00
C LYS A 272 1.84 8.49 -13.87
N TYR A 273 1.44 7.29 -13.49
CA TYR A 273 0.52 7.08 -12.36
C TYR A 273 1.14 7.54 -11.05
N SER A 274 2.39 7.16 -10.76
CA SER A 274 3.11 7.53 -9.54
C SER A 274 3.23 9.05 -9.43
N SER A 275 3.78 9.70 -10.45
CA SER A 275 3.97 11.15 -10.49
C SER A 275 2.64 11.92 -10.38
N ASN A 276 1.61 11.51 -11.14
CA ASN A 276 0.30 12.16 -11.09
C ASN A 276 -0.38 11.97 -9.74
N MET A 277 -0.25 10.81 -9.10
CA MET A 277 -0.82 10.53 -7.78
C MET A 277 -0.28 11.53 -6.73
N LEU A 278 1.03 11.76 -6.70
CA LEU A 278 1.66 12.71 -5.77
C LEU A 278 1.29 14.16 -6.12
N THR A 279 1.31 14.51 -7.41
CA THR A 279 0.92 15.85 -7.90
C THR A 279 -0.53 16.16 -7.57
N ASN A 280 -1.46 15.24 -7.85
CA ASN A 280 -2.87 15.39 -7.54
C ASN A 280 -3.10 15.55 -6.03
N ASN A 281 -2.34 14.81 -5.22
CA ASN A 281 -2.43 14.89 -3.77
C ASN A 281 -2.02 16.27 -3.25
N ARG A 282 -0.88 16.80 -3.71
CA ARG A 282 -0.40 18.14 -3.35
C ARG A 282 -1.38 19.22 -3.79
N LEU A 283 -1.85 19.19 -5.05
CA LEU A 283 -2.82 20.17 -5.55
C LEU A 283 -4.14 20.10 -4.81
N LEU A 284 -4.62 18.88 -4.50
CA LEU A 284 -5.85 18.71 -3.73
C LEU A 284 -5.72 19.32 -2.33
N GLU A 285 -4.59 19.12 -1.64
CA GLU A 285 -4.31 19.76 -0.35
C GLU A 285 -4.38 21.29 -0.46
N GLU A 286 -3.68 21.87 -1.43
CA GLU A 286 -3.63 23.32 -1.66
C GLU A 286 -5.03 23.90 -1.91
N TYR A 287 -5.84 23.26 -2.76
CA TYR A 287 -7.19 23.73 -3.05
C TYR A 287 -8.15 23.52 -1.89
N LEU A 288 -8.04 22.42 -1.14
CA LEU A 288 -8.87 22.21 0.05
C LEU A 288 -8.60 23.28 1.11
N LEU A 289 -7.33 23.62 1.34
CA LEU A 289 -6.94 24.72 2.25
C LEU A 289 -7.49 26.06 1.74
N LYS A 290 -7.33 26.36 0.45
CA LYS A 290 -7.87 27.57 -0.21
C LYS A 290 -9.39 27.71 0.00
N TYR A 291 -10.13 26.60 -0.04
CA TYR A 291 -11.59 26.58 0.15
C TYR A 291 -12.03 26.40 1.60
N GLY A 292 -11.12 26.44 2.57
CA GLY A 292 -11.42 26.38 3.99
C GLY A 292 -11.85 25.02 4.53
N ILE A 293 -11.47 23.93 3.85
CA ILE A 293 -11.66 22.59 4.35
C ILE A 293 -10.57 22.29 5.41
N PRO A 294 -10.92 21.64 6.54
CA PRO A 294 -10.00 21.45 7.66
C PRO A 294 -8.95 20.33 7.40
N VAL A 295 -8.10 20.52 6.39
CA VAL A 295 -6.99 19.62 6.07
C VAL A 295 -5.90 19.72 7.15
N VAL A 296 -5.30 18.61 7.51
CA VAL A 296 -4.06 18.58 8.29
C VAL A 296 -2.91 18.95 7.36
N GLU A 297 -2.52 20.23 7.42
CA GLU A 297 -1.52 20.82 6.55
C GLU A 297 -0.12 20.24 6.80
N ARG A 298 0.56 19.89 5.71
CA ARG A 298 1.96 19.44 5.72
C ARG A 298 2.89 20.66 5.59
N LYS A 299 3.78 20.85 6.56
CA LYS A 299 4.48 22.14 6.78
C LYS A 299 5.96 22.16 6.43
N ASP A 300 6.53 21.07 5.97
CA ASP A 300 7.97 20.95 5.78
C ASP A 300 8.34 20.34 4.43
N ASN A 301 9.65 20.27 4.16
CA ASN A 301 10.23 19.75 2.92
C ASN A 301 10.41 18.23 2.94
N ARG A 302 9.78 17.50 3.88
CA ARG A 302 9.81 16.04 3.88
C ARG A 302 9.07 15.48 2.67
N ILE A 303 9.35 14.24 2.31
CA ILE A 303 8.66 13.57 1.21
C ILE A 303 7.20 13.35 1.62
N HIS A 304 6.27 13.98 0.91
CA HIS A 304 4.83 13.84 1.14
C HIS A 304 4.29 12.58 0.49
N THR A 305 3.44 11.85 1.20
CA THR A 305 2.76 10.68 0.65
C THR A 305 1.51 11.07 -0.16
N HIS A 306 0.82 10.07 -0.70
CA HIS A 306 -0.47 10.24 -1.36
C HIS A 306 -1.67 10.31 -0.39
N HIS A 307 -1.42 10.34 0.92
CA HIS A 307 -2.47 10.48 1.95
C HIS A 307 -2.75 11.93 2.29
N LEU A 308 -4.02 12.22 2.58
CA LEU A 308 -4.51 13.45 3.16
C LEU A 308 -5.43 13.14 4.35
N TRP A 309 -5.38 13.98 5.37
CA TRP A 309 -6.25 13.87 6.53
C TRP A 309 -7.07 15.15 6.72
N LEU A 310 -8.36 14.99 7.00
CA LEU A 310 -9.22 16.10 7.37
C LEU A 310 -9.58 15.96 8.85
N LYS A 311 -9.22 16.98 9.65
CA LYS A 311 -9.45 17.03 11.09
C LYS A 311 -10.58 18.00 11.40
N PHE A 312 -11.67 17.51 11.92
CA PHE A 312 -12.83 18.29 12.31
C PHE A 312 -12.79 18.64 13.81
N ALA A 313 -13.52 19.69 14.21
CA ALA A 313 -13.62 20.07 15.61
C ALA A 313 -14.39 19.04 16.44
N LYS A 314 -15.35 18.34 15.81
CA LYS A 314 -16.17 17.29 16.45
C LYS A 314 -16.26 16.07 15.56
N LYS A 315 -16.24 14.89 16.16
CA LYS A 315 -16.43 13.61 15.45
C LYS A 315 -17.74 13.53 14.65
N GLN A 316 -18.81 14.21 15.14
CA GLN A 316 -20.08 14.25 14.43
C GLN A 316 -19.97 15.02 13.11
N GLU A 317 -19.24 16.14 13.08
CA GLU A 317 -19.01 16.91 11.85
C GLU A 317 -18.25 16.08 10.81
N ALA A 318 -17.22 15.34 11.23
CA ALA A 318 -16.49 14.40 10.36
C ALA A 318 -17.41 13.30 9.81
N PHE A 319 -18.28 12.73 10.64
CA PHE A 319 -19.23 11.70 10.23
C PHE A 319 -20.29 12.23 9.26
N ASP A 320 -20.85 13.42 9.55
CA ASP A 320 -21.83 14.07 8.67
C ASP A 320 -21.22 14.41 7.32
N PHE A 321 -19.99 14.91 7.31
CA PHE A 321 -19.26 15.15 6.06
C PHE A 321 -19.00 13.86 5.29
N TYR A 322 -18.53 12.80 5.95
CA TYR A 322 -18.37 11.47 5.36
C TYR A 322 -19.67 10.99 4.66
N LYS A 323 -20.82 11.10 5.34
CA LYS A 323 -22.11 10.67 4.77
C LYS A 323 -22.55 11.54 3.59
N LYS A 324 -22.29 12.84 3.63
CA LYS A 324 -22.57 13.75 2.50
C LYS A 324 -21.71 13.45 1.29
N MET A 325 -20.42 13.18 1.50
CA MET A 325 -19.49 12.77 0.44
C MET A 325 -19.95 11.47 -0.23
N GLU A 326 -20.27 10.44 0.57
CA GLU A 326 -20.81 9.16 0.10
C GLU A 326 -22.08 9.36 -0.75
N THR A 327 -23.00 10.23 -0.31
CA THR A 327 -24.24 10.55 -1.04
C THR A 327 -23.96 11.15 -2.42
N CYS A 328 -22.85 11.88 -2.57
CA CYS A 328 -22.42 12.43 -3.87
C CYS A 328 -21.62 11.46 -4.72
N GLY A 329 -21.26 10.29 -4.20
CA GLY A 329 -20.39 9.31 -4.89
C GLY A 329 -18.89 9.56 -4.72
N LEU A 330 -18.48 10.38 -3.74
CA LEU A 330 -17.09 10.60 -3.37
C LEU A 330 -16.76 9.69 -2.17
N LEU A 331 -15.98 8.64 -2.41
CA LEU A 331 -15.73 7.59 -1.43
C LEU A 331 -14.45 7.87 -0.64
N VAL A 332 -14.59 8.21 0.63
CA VAL A 332 -13.52 8.49 1.58
C VAL A 332 -13.56 7.54 2.76
N ASN A 333 -12.57 7.55 3.63
CA ASN A 333 -12.49 6.68 4.79
C ASN A 333 -12.66 7.47 6.10
N TYR A 334 -13.78 7.26 6.82
CA TYR A 334 -14.02 7.81 8.16
C TYR A 334 -13.36 6.92 9.21
N ARG A 335 -12.43 7.48 10.01
CA ARG A 335 -11.69 6.72 11.02
C ARG A 335 -10.99 7.60 12.05
N LYS A 336 -10.47 6.98 13.10
CA LYS A 336 -9.53 7.64 14.02
C LYS A 336 -8.22 7.90 13.29
N LEU A 337 -7.80 9.16 13.26
CA LEU A 337 -6.53 9.59 12.67
C LEU A 337 -5.36 9.37 13.65
N PRO A 338 -4.13 9.13 13.16
CA PRO A 338 -2.94 9.03 14.01
C PRO A 338 -2.64 10.31 14.80
N TYR A 339 -1.64 10.23 15.65
CA TYR A 339 -1.08 11.35 16.42
C TYR A 339 -2.14 12.09 17.27
N ASN A 340 -3.11 11.36 17.84
CA ASN A 340 -4.19 11.91 18.68
C ASN A 340 -5.07 12.95 17.96
N LEU A 341 -5.19 12.90 16.64
CA LEU A 341 -6.02 13.79 15.86
C LEU A 341 -7.53 13.50 15.97
N ASP A 342 -7.92 12.43 16.73
CA ASP A 342 -9.31 11.97 16.91
C ASP A 342 -9.96 11.47 15.60
N MET A 343 -11.31 11.36 15.59
CA MET A 343 -12.07 10.91 14.43
C MET A 343 -12.06 11.97 13.33
N GLY A 344 -11.73 11.53 12.12
CA GLY A 344 -11.66 12.40 10.95
C GLY A 344 -11.84 11.62 9.65
N ILE A 345 -11.41 12.23 8.56
CA ILE A 345 -11.42 11.61 7.22
C ILE A 345 -9.99 11.36 6.77
N ARG A 346 -9.70 10.11 6.41
CA ARG A 346 -8.52 9.75 5.64
C ARG A 346 -8.90 9.62 4.18
N MET A 347 -8.11 10.23 3.31
CA MET A 347 -8.26 10.10 1.87
C MET A 347 -6.89 9.99 1.20
N GLY A 348 -6.90 9.64 -0.07
CA GLY A 348 -5.72 9.53 -0.91
C GLY A 348 -6.10 9.58 -2.38
N THR A 349 -5.13 9.79 -3.24
CA THR A 349 -5.35 10.05 -4.65
C THR A 349 -5.01 8.88 -5.58
N SER A 350 -4.58 7.72 -5.03
CA SER A 350 -4.19 6.56 -5.83
C SER A 350 -5.29 6.07 -6.79
N ALA A 351 -6.39 5.55 -6.29
CA ALA A 351 -7.49 5.07 -7.13
C ALA A 351 -8.11 6.19 -7.97
N ALA A 352 -8.28 7.39 -7.42
CA ALA A 352 -8.82 8.54 -8.13
C ALA A 352 -7.95 8.94 -9.33
N THR A 353 -6.62 8.85 -9.23
CA THR A 353 -5.70 9.11 -10.36
C THR A 353 -5.90 8.09 -11.46
N LEU A 354 -6.05 6.81 -11.14
CA LEU A 354 -6.39 5.78 -12.14
C LEU A 354 -7.74 6.05 -12.81
N GLN A 355 -8.71 6.57 -12.06
CA GLN A 355 -10.02 6.93 -12.60
C GLN A 355 -10.01 8.17 -13.50
N GLY A 356 -8.91 8.96 -13.49
CA GLY A 356 -8.75 10.14 -14.34
C GLY A 356 -8.66 11.47 -13.60
N LEU A 357 -8.51 11.47 -12.27
CA LEU A 357 -8.15 12.68 -11.55
C LEU A 357 -6.77 13.15 -12.01
N ASN A 358 -6.66 14.43 -12.33
CA ASN A 358 -5.44 15.06 -12.83
C ASN A 358 -5.38 16.56 -12.49
N SER A 359 -4.28 17.23 -12.81
CA SER A 359 -4.06 18.63 -12.49
C SER A 359 -5.12 19.59 -13.08
N ASN A 360 -5.81 19.21 -14.16
CA ASN A 360 -6.82 20.07 -14.81
C ASN A 360 -8.21 19.98 -14.13
N ASN A 361 -8.47 18.90 -13.37
CA ASN A 361 -9.78 18.69 -12.78
C ASN A 361 -9.78 18.63 -11.24
N VAL A 362 -8.62 18.55 -10.59
CA VAL A 362 -8.50 18.45 -9.13
C VAL A 362 -9.05 19.67 -8.38
N GLU A 363 -8.93 20.88 -8.93
CA GLU A 363 -9.49 22.09 -8.32
C GLU A 363 -11.03 22.00 -8.23
N GLN A 364 -11.66 21.49 -9.30
CA GLN A 364 -13.12 21.31 -9.31
C GLN A 364 -13.57 20.26 -8.27
N LEU A 365 -12.78 19.21 -8.03
CA LEU A 365 -13.02 18.25 -6.96
C LEU A 365 -13.04 18.95 -5.60
N ALA A 366 -12.00 19.75 -5.32
CA ALA A 366 -11.91 20.50 -4.06
C ALA A 366 -13.08 21.50 -3.89
N ALA A 367 -13.50 22.16 -4.97
CA ALA A 367 -14.65 23.05 -4.95
C ALA A 367 -15.96 22.31 -4.62
N PHE A 368 -16.19 21.12 -5.19
CA PHE A 368 -17.34 20.29 -4.83
C PHE A 368 -17.27 19.80 -3.37
N MET A 369 -16.10 19.42 -2.90
CA MET A 369 -15.92 19.03 -1.50
C MET A 369 -16.26 20.21 -0.55
N ALA A 370 -15.90 21.44 -0.93
CA ALA A 370 -16.23 22.65 -0.17
C ALA A 370 -17.74 22.94 -0.19
N GLU A 371 -18.39 22.83 -1.36
CA GLU A 371 -19.85 22.99 -1.47
C GLU A 371 -20.60 21.95 -0.60
N ILE A 372 -20.14 20.67 -0.62
CA ILE A 372 -20.67 19.60 0.23
C ILE A 372 -20.44 19.89 1.73
N PHE A 373 -19.27 20.42 2.08
CA PHE A 373 -18.94 20.76 3.48
C PHE A 373 -19.85 21.84 4.03
N GLN A 374 -20.06 22.92 3.28
CA GLN A 374 -20.85 24.08 3.68
C GLN A 374 -22.36 23.82 3.69
N THR A 375 -22.83 22.86 2.90
CA THR A 375 -24.25 22.54 2.77
C THR A 375 -24.73 21.74 3.98
N LYS A 376 -25.87 22.12 4.59
CA LYS A 376 -26.50 21.34 5.69
C LYS A 376 -26.96 19.96 5.18
N THR A 377 -27.67 19.95 4.06
CA THR A 377 -28.21 18.73 3.44
C THR A 377 -27.90 18.73 1.94
N VAL A 378 -27.34 17.65 1.44
CA VAL A 378 -27.06 17.47 0.03
C VAL A 378 -28.38 17.32 -0.74
N ASN A 379 -28.57 18.12 -1.79
CA ASN A 379 -29.74 18.08 -2.66
C ASN A 379 -29.44 17.42 -4.01
N ASP A 380 -30.51 17.05 -4.75
CA ASP A 380 -30.39 16.39 -6.05
C ASP A 380 -29.59 17.20 -7.09
N THR A 381 -29.60 18.52 -6.98
CA THR A 381 -28.85 19.39 -7.92
C THR A 381 -27.34 19.23 -7.71
N LEU A 382 -26.89 19.26 -6.46
CA LEU A 382 -25.47 19.06 -6.13
C LEU A 382 -25.02 17.64 -6.48
N ILE A 383 -25.83 16.63 -6.16
CA ILE A 383 -25.55 15.24 -6.55
C ILE A 383 -25.36 15.16 -8.07
N LYS A 384 -26.26 15.70 -8.87
CA LYS A 384 -26.18 15.68 -10.34
C LYS A 384 -24.92 16.37 -10.85
N LYS A 385 -24.53 17.52 -10.29
CA LYS A 385 -23.30 18.22 -10.66
C LYS A 385 -22.06 17.35 -10.41
N VAL A 386 -21.94 16.76 -9.23
CA VAL A 386 -20.81 15.88 -8.86
C VAL A 386 -20.79 14.63 -9.73
N GLN A 387 -21.96 14.02 -9.99
CA GLN A 387 -22.07 12.85 -10.87
C GLN A 387 -21.66 13.16 -12.32
N LEU A 388 -22.07 14.32 -12.85
CA LEU A 388 -21.66 14.75 -14.19
C LEU A 388 -20.14 14.96 -14.26
N TYR A 389 -19.56 15.57 -13.24
CA TYR A 389 -18.12 15.76 -13.12
C TYR A 389 -17.37 14.41 -13.11
N ILE A 390 -17.75 13.47 -12.25
CA ILE A 390 -17.11 12.14 -12.19
C ILE A 390 -17.28 11.39 -13.53
N SER A 391 -18.44 11.49 -14.17
CA SER A 391 -18.72 10.82 -15.44
C SER A 391 -17.87 11.33 -16.62
N SER A 392 -17.28 12.52 -16.49
CA SER A 392 -16.39 13.09 -17.50
C SER A 392 -14.94 12.57 -17.43
N PHE A 393 -14.62 11.80 -16.41
CA PHE A 393 -13.26 11.29 -16.22
C PHE A 393 -12.91 10.20 -17.25
N ILE A 394 -11.73 10.32 -17.81
CA ILE A 394 -11.14 9.29 -18.69
C ILE A 394 -10.09 8.56 -17.84
N PRO A 395 -10.26 7.25 -17.59
CA PRO A 395 -9.28 6.48 -16.84
C PRO A 395 -7.87 6.60 -17.42
N LEU A 396 -6.88 6.74 -16.57
CA LEU A 396 -5.48 6.94 -16.96
C LEU A 396 -4.97 5.86 -17.94
N PRO A 397 -5.26 4.56 -17.76
CA PRO A 397 -4.85 3.53 -18.70
C PRO A 397 -5.51 3.62 -20.08
N ASN A 398 -6.66 4.30 -20.20
CA ASN A 398 -7.43 4.44 -21.43
C ASN A 398 -7.13 5.77 -22.19
N MET A 399 -6.22 6.58 -21.70
CA MET A 399 -5.78 7.79 -22.39
C MET A 399 -4.88 7.43 -23.60
N LYS A 400 -5.45 6.71 -24.57
CA LYS A 400 -4.80 6.40 -25.86
C LYS A 400 -4.68 7.71 -26.63
N GLY A 401 -3.47 8.23 -26.76
CA GLY A 401 -3.20 9.36 -27.66
C GLY A 401 -2.28 10.46 -27.13
N PHE A 402 -1.80 10.41 -25.92
CA PHE A 402 -0.64 11.19 -25.53
C PHE A 402 0.61 10.34 -25.76
N ALA A 403 0.98 10.23 -27.04
CA ALA A 403 2.32 9.83 -27.42
C ALA A 403 3.32 10.73 -26.70
N ILE A 404 4.32 10.10 -26.14
CA ILE A 404 5.55 10.63 -25.57
C ILE A 404 6.16 11.69 -26.48
#